data_9c5c16cfa99b9e989a10d8ac75d0e8c9
#
_entry.id   9c5c16cfa99b9e989a10d8ac75d0e8c9
#
_cell.length_a   1.000
_cell.length_b   1.000
_cell.length_c   1.000
_cell.angle_alpha   90.00
_cell.angle_beta   90.00
_cell.angle_gamma   90.00
#
_symmetry.space_group_name_H-M   'P 1'
#
loop_
_entity.id
_entity.type
_entity.pdbx_description
1 polymer ?
#
loop_
_entity_poly.entity_id
_entity_poly.type
_entity_poly.pdbx_seq_one_letter_code
_entity_poly.pdbx_strand_id
1 'polypeptide(L)'
;MKGPQPPGKGPSLGWQWKAIIPIVGVLLLGLLAFQAIVVALDIPGGHWIVILAAGGAVAICFVTLVVLLVLIERPLEELKRVIGRVSKGDLGARVDFANRNDDVGQLGQQFNEMIQQLEENRTEIERLHQGEMARAEHLATIGELAAGLAHEIRNPLAGIAGVVEVMGRELPQASSSRTVLPEVQSEIQHIQAILNDLLAYARPRPPEFHPADLNATVEQAVFLARQQVRTTPIEITLEPDNTLPRILHDPVQVQQVILNLLLNGIQAITNQGKIAVALRQEGEYAVVRIRDDGKGISRESLPKIFKPFFTTRKEGTGLGLPLAKGIVESHQGRIEVTSEPERGAQFEVWLPISRAKSRHTEPVNKSNE
;
A
#
# COMPACT_ATOMS: atom_id res chain seq x y z
N MET A 1 -13.69 39.59 -14.36
CA MET A 1 -12.53 40.51 -14.15
C MET A 1 -11.25 39.72 -14.28
N LYS A 2 -10.47 39.91 -15.34
CA LYS A 2 -9.17 39.28 -15.53
C LYS A 2 -8.18 39.97 -14.58
N GLY A 3 -7.59 39.19 -13.67
CA GLY A 3 -6.51 39.66 -12.82
C GLY A 3 -5.27 40.03 -13.63
N PRO A 4 -4.39 40.93 -13.11
CA PRO A 4 -3.23 41.44 -13.83
C PRO A 4 -2.25 40.31 -14.14
N GLN A 5 -1.93 40.14 -15.43
CA GLN A 5 -0.83 39.25 -15.85
C GLN A 5 0.49 39.77 -15.24
N PRO A 6 1.36 38.87 -14.74
CA PRO A 6 2.66 39.28 -14.27
C PRO A 6 3.47 39.92 -15.43
N PRO A 7 4.29 40.96 -15.19
CA PRO A 7 5.04 41.65 -16.21
C PRO A 7 5.93 40.64 -16.93
N GLY A 8 5.81 40.63 -18.28
CA GLY A 8 6.61 39.79 -19.15
C GLY A 8 8.09 40.01 -18.85
N LYS A 9 8.84 38.96 -18.50
CA LYS A 9 10.28 38.98 -18.46
C LYS A 9 10.74 39.36 -19.86
N GLY A 10 11.32 40.56 -20.00
CA GLY A 10 11.98 41.00 -21.23
C GLY A 10 12.96 39.92 -21.71
N PRO A 11 13.35 39.94 -23.00
CA PRO A 11 14.22 38.91 -23.57
C PRO A 11 15.50 38.82 -22.73
N SER A 12 15.58 37.79 -21.87
CA SER A 12 16.82 37.51 -21.14
C SER A 12 17.85 37.12 -22.18
N LEU A 13 18.91 37.95 -22.31
CA LEU A 13 20.09 37.60 -23.11
C LEU A 13 20.39 36.13 -22.79
N GLY A 14 20.39 35.28 -23.81
CA GLY A 14 20.70 33.86 -23.64
C GLY A 14 22.02 33.74 -22.89
N TRP A 15 22.19 32.70 -22.06
CA TRP A 15 23.40 32.47 -21.28
C TRP A 15 24.68 32.51 -22.15
N GLN A 16 24.58 32.20 -23.44
CA GLN A 16 25.60 32.31 -24.47
C GLN A 16 26.20 33.71 -24.51
N TRP A 17 25.37 34.73 -24.59
CA TRP A 17 25.80 36.12 -24.60
C TRP A 17 26.44 36.52 -23.28
N LYS A 18 26.00 35.96 -22.17
CA LYS A 18 26.63 36.21 -20.85
C LYS A 18 28.01 35.58 -20.73
N ALA A 19 28.30 34.49 -21.44
CA ALA A 19 29.60 33.85 -21.47
C ALA A 19 30.55 34.50 -22.53
N ILE A 20 30.01 34.87 -23.70
CA ILE A 20 30.80 35.39 -24.84
C ILE A 20 31.19 36.84 -24.62
N ILE A 21 30.28 37.70 -24.11
CA ILE A 21 30.55 39.14 -23.93
C ILE A 21 31.80 39.39 -23.09
N PRO A 22 32.05 38.76 -21.92
CA PRO A 22 33.28 38.98 -21.15
C PRO A 22 34.54 38.51 -21.90
N ILE A 23 34.49 37.40 -22.61
CA ILE A 23 35.62 36.83 -23.36
C ILE A 23 36.00 37.78 -24.50
N VAL A 24 35.01 38.23 -25.27
CA VAL A 24 35.21 39.19 -26.36
C VAL A 24 35.71 40.52 -25.79
N GLY A 25 35.17 40.99 -24.67
CA GLY A 25 35.60 42.21 -23.98
C GLY A 25 37.08 42.16 -23.57
N VAL A 26 37.51 41.06 -22.95
CA VAL A 26 38.93 40.88 -22.52
C VAL A 26 39.84 40.82 -23.73
N LEU A 27 39.49 40.11 -24.81
CA LEU A 27 40.29 40.04 -26.02
C LEU A 27 40.40 41.40 -26.73
N LEU A 28 39.31 42.16 -26.78
CA LEU A 28 39.27 43.51 -27.39
C LEU A 28 40.10 44.50 -26.60
N LEU A 29 40.04 44.44 -25.28
CA LEU A 29 40.83 45.29 -24.37
C LEU A 29 42.30 44.93 -24.46
N GLY A 30 42.63 43.62 -24.55
CA GLY A 30 43.99 43.15 -24.79
C GLY A 30 44.58 43.62 -26.15
N LEU A 31 43.75 43.57 -27.21
CA LEU A 31 44.14 44.06 -28.55
C LEU A 31 44.37 45.57 -28.57
N LEU A 32 43.48 46.33 -27.88
CA LEU A 32 43.68 47.81 -27.76
C LEU A 32 44.95 48.17 -26.99
N ALA A 33 45.22 47.46 -25.88
CA ALA A 33 46.47 47.66 -25.12
C ALA A 33 47.67 47.27 -25.95
N PHE A 34 47.63 46.17 -26.71
CA PHE A 34 48.72 45.80 -27.63
C PHE A 34 48.98 46.86 -28.73
N GLN A 35 47.85 47.33 -29.33
CA GLN A 35 47.95 48.42 -30.33
C GLN A 35 48.58 49.68 -29.75
N ALA A 36 48.24 50.10 -28.53
CA ALA A 36 48.81 51.26 -27.84
C ALA A 36 50.30 51.05 -27.61
N ILE A 37 50.75 49.85 -27.24
CA ILE A 37 52.22 49.57 -27.05
C ILE A 37 52.97 49.61 -28.38
N VAL A 38 52.43 49.05 -29.47
CA VAL A 38 53.04 49.06 -30.79
C VAL A 38 53.21 50.48 -31.30
N VAL A 39 52.20 51.33 -31.09
CA VAL A 39 52.29 52.79 -31.47
C VAL A 39 53.25 53.50 -30.58
N ALA A 40 53.28 53.27 -29.27
CA ALA A 40 54.20 53.96 -28.33
C ALA A 40 55.69 53.62 -28.56
N LEU A 41 55.99 52.43 -29.07
CA LEU A 41 57.34 51.94 -29.36
C LEU A 41 57.81 52.26 -30.78
N ASP A 42 57.00 52.97 -31.60
CA ASP A 42 57.25 53.34 -32.99
C ASP A 42 57.84 52.20 -33.85
N ILE A 43 57.25 51.00 -33.75
CA ILE A 43 57.76 49.83 -34.42
C ILE A 43 57.52 49.91 -35.94
N PRO A 44 58.57 49.88 -36.79
CA PRO A 44 58.38 49.85 -38.24
C PRO A 44 57.54 48.67 -38.71
N GLY A 45 56.47 48.95 -39.44
CA GLY A 45 55.52 47.88 -39.89
C GLY A 45 54.61 47.38 -38.83
N GLY A 46 54.48 48.02 -37.65
CA GLY A 46 53.65 47.65 -36.50
C GLY A 46 52.17 47.44 -36.84
N HIS A 47 51.64 48.17 -37.86
CA HIS A 47 50.23 47.96 -38.31
C HIS A 47 49.94 46.56 -38.81
N TRP A 48 50.87 45.86 -39.46
CA TRP A 48 50.73 44.51 -39.91
C TRP A 48 50.68 43.50 -38.73
N ILE A 49 51.43 43.76 -37.66
CA ILE A 49 51.45 42.97 -36.44
C ILE A 49 50.11 43.10 -35.73
N VAL A 50 49.51 44.28 -35.68
CA VAL A 50 48.20 44.54 -35.10
C VAL A 50 47.09 43.81 -35.90
N ILE A 51 47.15 43.84 -37.25
CA ILE A 51 46.19 43.13 -38.11
C ILE A 51 46.32 41.66 -37.91
N LEU A 52 47.52 41.08 -37.83
CA LEU A 52 47.72 39.65 -37.55
C LEU A 52 47.17 39.23 -36.16
N ALA A 53 47.43 40.06 -35.13
CA ALA A 53 46.95 39.85 -33.79
C ALA A 53 45.37 39.86 -33.72
N ALA A 54 44.76 40.85 -34.43
CA ALA A 54 43.32 40.95 -34.55
C ALA A 54 42.72 39.72 -35.24
N GLY A 55 43.31 39.27 -36.34
CA GLY A 55 42.89 38.04 -37.03
C GLY A 55 42.99 36.80 -36.15
N GLY A 56 44.08 36.70 -35.38
CA GLY A 56 44.24 35.60 -34.41
C GLY A 56 43.19 35.63 -33.28
N ALA A 57 42.88 36.84 -32.76
CA ALA A 57 41.84 36.97 -31.74
C ALA A 57 40.45 36.58 -32.26
N VAL A 58 40.09 36.97 -33.48
CA VAL A 58 38.83 36.56 -34.12
C VAL A 58 38.79 35.06 -34.33
N ALA A 59 39.89 34.44 -34.78
CA ALA A 59 39.94 32.99 -34.96
C ALA A 59 39.78 32.24 -33.61
N ILE A 60 40.42 32.70 -32.55
CA ILE A 60 40.28 32.12 -31.20
C ILE A 60 38.83 32.26 -30.71
N CYS A 61 38.18 33.43 -30.87
CA CYS A 61 36.78 33.62 -30.52
C CYS A 61 35.86 32.67 -31.28
N PHE A 62 36.08 32.49 -32.56
CA PHE A 62 35.30 31.61 -33.40
C PHE A 62 35.43 30.16 -32.96
N VAL A 63 36.66 29.67 -32.74
CA VAL A 63 36.91 28.29 -32.24
C VAL A 63 36.28 28.09 -30.87
N THR A 64 36.45 29.06 -29.95
CA THR A 64 35.83 28.97 -28.61
C THR A 64 34.30 28.89 -28.69
N LEU A 65 33.66 29.68 -29.56
CA LEU A 65 32.25 29.67 -29.80
C LEU A 65 31.78 28.31 -30.32
N VAL A 66 32.48 27.77 -31.33
CA VAL A 66 32.13 26.45 -31.90
C VAL A 66 32.27 25.35 -30.84
N VAL A 67 33.33 25.38 -30.05
CA VAL A 67 33.55 24.44 -28.95
C VAL A 67 32.41 24.53 -27.93
N LEU A 68 32.03 25.74 -27.52
CA LEU A 68 30.95 25.95 -26.56
C LEU A 68 29.60 25.42 -27.08
N LEU A 69 29.28 25.68 -28.35
CA LEU A 69 28.05 25.21 -29.00
C LEU A 69 27.99 23.68 -29.08
N VAL A 70 29.11 23.06 -29.46
CA VAL A 70 29.10 21.58 -29.67
C VAL A 70 29.20 20.82 -28.36
N LEU A 71 30.01 21.29 -27.42
CA LEU A 71 30.30 20.55 -26.19
C LEU A 71 29.22 20.75 -25.09
N ILE A 72 28.58 21.93 -25.05
CA ILE A 72 27.67 22.27 -23.96
C ILE A 72 26.24 22.54 -24.44
N GLU A 73 26.06 23.40 -25.45
CA GLU A 73 24.71 23.85 -25.81
C GLU A 73 23.86 22.73 -26.39
N ARG A 74 24.41 21.98 -27.35
CA ARG A 74 23.67 20.87 -27.98
C ARG A 74 23.19 19.80 -26.99
N PRO A 75 24.04 19.26 -26.09
CA PRO A 75 23.62 18.31 -25.08
C PRO A 75 22.55 18.87 -24.12
N LEU A 76 22.69 20.17 -23.75
CA LEU A 76 21.74 20.82 -22.85
C LEU A 76 20.35 21.03 -23.51
N GLU A 77 20.30 21.37 -24.78
CA GLU A 77 19.04 21.47 -25.53
C GLU A 77 18.37 20.11 -25.72
N GLU A 78 19.17 19.08 -25.99
CA GLU A 78 18.69 17.70 -26.08
C GLU A 78 18.09 17.24 -24.74
N LEU A 79 18.81 17.47 -23.64
CA LEU A 79 18.34 17.16 -22.29
C LEU A 79 17.00 17.85 -21.98
N LYS A 80 16.89 19.17 -22.28
CA LYS A 80 15.62 19.90 -22.12
C LYS A 80 14.48 19.30 -22.94
N ARG A 81 14.75 18.89 -24.15
CA ARG A 81 13.76 18.27 -25.05
C ARG A 81 13.31 16.91 -24.49
N VAL A 82 14.24 16.09 -24.05
CA VAL A 82 13.93 14.78 -23.46
C VAL A 82 13.19 14.94 -22.13
N ILE A 83 13.58 15.84 -21.26
CA ILE A 83 12.82 16.17 -20.03
C ILE A 83 11.38 16.58 -20.38
N GLY A 84 11.19 17.41 -21.42
CA GLY A 84 9.85 17.81 -21.88
C GLY A 84 9.02 16.65 -22.42
N ARG A 85 9.62 15.61 -22.99
CA ARG A 85 8.93 14.36 -23.40
C ARG A 85 8.58 13.50 -22.19
N VAL A 86 9.53 13.28 -21.29
CA VAL A 86 9.37 12.51 -20.06
C VAL A 86 8.28 13.12 -19.18
N SER A 87 8.21 14.44 -19.03
CA SER A 87 7.16 15.13 -18.27
C SER A 87 5.76 14.96 -18.87
N LYS A 88 5.65 14.63 -20.14
CA LYS A 88 4.40 14.30 -20.85
C LYS A 88 4.07 12.79 -20.80
N GLY A 89 4.89 12.00 -20.10
CA GLY A 89 4.66 10.56 -19.91
C GLY A 89 5.43 9.64 -20.88
N ASP A 90 6.27 10.19 -21.76
CA ASP A 90 7.12 9.38 -22.65
C ASP A 90 8.40 8.95 -21.93
N LEU A 91 8.29 7.86 -21.17
CA LEU A 91 9.40 7.27 -20.42
C LEU A 91 10.38 6.47 -21.29
N GLY A 92 10.09 6.26 -22.57
CA GLY A 92 11.02 5.64 -23.54
C GLY A 92 12.07 6.59 -24.08
N ALA A 93 11.93 7.91 -23.86
CA ALA A 93 12.86 8.89 -24.34
C ALA A 93 14.20 8.80 -23.60
N ARG A 94 15.31 8.83 -24.35
CA ARG A 94 16.69 8.80 -23.83
C ARG A 94 17.50 9.94 -24.45
N VAL A 95 18.58 10.35 -23.79
CA VAL A 95 19.57 11.27 -24.34
C VAL A 95 20.67 10.48 -25.04
N ASP A 96 21.09 10.93 -26.22
CA ASP A 96 22.08 10.26 -27.05
C ASP A 96 23.52 10.56 -26.61
N PHE A 97 23.75 11.72 -26.00
CA PHE A 97 25.07 12.13 -25.54
C PHE A 97 25.59 11.33 -24.32
N ALA A 98 24.79 10.41 -23.76
CA ALA A 98 25.21 9.47 -22.73
C ALA A 98 26.41 8.59 -23.12
N ASN A 99 26.66 8.42 -24.44
CA ASN A 99 27.79 7.63 -24.95
C ASN A 99 29.14 8.38 -24.97
N ARG A 100 29.21 9.62 -24.50
CA ARG A 100 30.45 10.42 -24.44
C ARG A 100 31.29 10.01 -23.23
N ASN A 101 32.62 10.04 -23.40
CA ASN A 101 33.58 9.74 -22.34
C ASN A 101 34.02 11.01 -21.59
N ASP A 102 33.07 11.89 -21.21
CA ASP A 102 33.30 13.11 -20.46
C ASP A 102 32.21 13.30 -19.38
N ASP A 103 32.31 14.30 -18.54
CA ASP A 103 31.37 14.62 -17.46
C ASP A 103 29.94 14.82 -18.00
N VAL A 104 29.79 15.33 -19.22
CA VAL A 104 28.48 15.50 -19.87
C VAL A 104 27.88 14.14 -20.23
N GLY A 105 28.71 13.23 -20.75
CA GLY A 105 28.28 11.84 -21.03
C GLY A 105 27.86 11.12 -19.75
N GLN A 106 28.59 11.28 -18.64
CA GLN A 106 28.24 10.70 -17.36
C GLN A 106 26.89 11.24 -16.84
N LEU A 107 26.62 12.54 -16.99
CA LEU A 107 25.31 13.13 -16.69
C LEU A 107 24.20 12.48 -17.54
N GLY A 108 24.45 12.26 -18.82
CA GLY A 108 23.52 11.58 -19.71
C GLY A 108 23.21 10.15 -19.28
N GLN A 109 24.24 9.40 -18.86
CA GLN A 109 24.07 8.04 -18.33
C GLN A 109 23.20 8.03 -17.07
N GLN A 110 23.53 8.87 -16.08
CA GLN A 110 22.73 8.97 -14.84
C GLN A 110 21.27 9.37 -15.12
N PHE A 111 21.09 10.27 -16.09
CA PHE A 111 19.74 10.66 -16.52
C PHE A 111 18.97 9.50 -17.15
N ASN A 112 19.60 8.74 -18.06
CA ASN A 112 18.98 7.58 -18.69
C ASN A 112 18.68 6.46 -17.67
N GLU A 113 19.55 6.22 -16.70
CA GLU A 113 19.33 5.29 -15.58
C GLU A 113 18.13 5.71 -14.72
N MET A 114 18.02 7.00 -14.40
CA MET A 114 16.88 7.53 -13.65
C MET A 114 15.55 7.32 -14.42
N ILE A 115 15.53 7.55 -15.73
CA ILE A 115 14.34 7.31 -16.55
C ILE A 115 13.99 5.82 -16.58
N GLN A 116 14.98 4.95 -16.68
CA GLN A 116 14.75 3.50 -16.64
C GLN A 116 14.11 3.06 -15.32
N GLN A 117 14.62 3.54 -14.17
CA GLN A 117 14.03 3.26 -12.87
C GLN A 117 12.58 3.77 -12.76
N LEU A 118 12.29 4.96 -13.31
CA LEU A 118 10.92 5.48 -13.35
C LEU A 118 9.98 4.59 -14.19
N GLU A 119 10.44 4.08 -15.33
CA GLU A 119 9.69 3.18 -16.21
C GLU A 119 9.41 1.83 -15.52
N GLU A 120 10.43 1.24 -14.87
CA GLU A 120 10.31 0.00 -14.12
C GLU A 120 9.33 0.15 -12.93
N ASN A 121 9.48 1.22 -12.15
CA ASN A 121 8.58 1.52 -11.03
C ASN A 121 7.13 1.71 -11.49
N ARG A 122 6.92 2.43 -12.60
CA ARG A 122 5.58 2.63 -13.16
C ARG A 122 4.95 1.31 -13.60
N THR A 123 5.71 0.49 -14.30
CA THR A 123 5.23 -0.83 -14.77
C THR A 123 4.84 -1.73 -13.61
N GLU A 124 5.65 -1.73 -12.53
CA GLU A 124 5.35 -2.51 -11.33
C GLU A 124 4.10 -1.99 -10.60
N ILE A 125 3.94 -0.67 -10.47
CA ILE A 125 2.73 -0.06 -9.90
C ILE A 125 1.49 -0.42 -10.74
N GLU A 126 1.56 -0.33 -12.06
CA GLU A 126 0.47 -0.69 -12.97
C GLU A 126 0.12 -2.18 -12.85
N ARG A 127 1.13 -3.06 -12.73
CA ARG A 127 0.95 -4.51 -12.54
C ARG A 127 0.25 -4.82 -11.20
N LEU A 128 0.69 -4.19 -10.12
CA LEU A 128 0.08 -4.34 -8.79
C LEU A 128 -1.37 -3.84 -8.79
N HIS A 129 -1.61 -2.68 -9.39
CA HIS A 129 -2.94 -2.09 -9.48
C HIS A 129 -3.92 -2.96 -10.28
N GLN A 130 -3.46 -3.50 -11.43
CA GLN A 130 -4.27 -4.45 -12.21
C GLN A 130 -4.60 -5.71 -11.42
N GLY A 131 -3.65 -6.24 -10.65
CA GLY A 131 -3.88 -7.38 -9.76
C GLY A 131 -4.91 -7.11 -8.67
N GLU A 132 -4.85 -5.92 -8.06
CA GLU A 132 -5.83 -5.48 -7.06
C GLU A 132 -7.22 -5.27 -7.67
N MET A 133 -7.31 -4.64 -8.83
CA MET A 133 -8.58 -4.45 -9.53
C MET A 133 -9.23 -5.77 -9.93
N ALA A 134 -8.48 -6.70 -10.53
CA ALA A 134 -8.99 -8.02 -10.89
C ALA A 134 -9.48 -8.79 -9.65
N ARG A 135 -8.77 -8.67 -8.52
CA ARG A 135 -9.21 -9.28 -7.25
C ARG A 135 -10.49 -8.63 -6.73
N ALA A 136 -10.60 -7.30 -6.79
CA ALA A 136 -11.79 -6.57 -6.36
C ALA A 136 -13.00 -6.90 -7.25
N GLU A 137 -12.83 -6.99 -8.56
CA GLU A 137 -13.88 -7.37 -9.51
C GLU A 137 -14.36 -8.81 -9.27
N HIS A 138 -13.42 -9.73 -9.05
CA HIS A 138 -13.76 -11.12 -8.72
C HIS A 138 -14.53 -11.23 -7.40
N LEU A 139 -14.12 -10.48 -6.37
CA LEU A 139 -14.85 -10.42 -5.10
C LEU A 139 -16.24 -9.78 -5.25
N ALA A 140 -16.36 -8.72 -6.06
CA ALA A 140 -17.67 -8.09 -6.33
C ALA A 140 -18.62 -9.06 -7.03
N THR A 141 -18.14 -9.81 -8.03
CA THR A 141 -18.93 -10.83 -8.72
C THR A 141 -19.38 -11.95 -7.77
N ILE A 142 -18.45 -12.46 -6.95
CA ILE A 142 -18.80 -13.44 -5.91
C ILE A 142 -19.82 -12.84 -4.92
N GLY A 143 -19.68 -11.56 -4.56
CA GLY A 143 -20.57 -10.87 -3.65
C GLY A 143 -22.00 -10.72 -4.17
N GLU A 144 -22.16 -10.39 -5.44
CA GLU A 144 -23.48 -10.30 -6.07
C GLU A 144 -24.16 -11.68 -6.16
N LEU A 145 -23.44 -12.69 -6.63
CA LEU A 145 -23.93 -14.06 -6.71
C LEU A 145 -24.25 -14.64 -5.33
N ALA A 146 -23.34 -14.44 -4.36
CA ALA A 146 -23.54 -14.91 -3.00
C ALA A 146 -24.74 -14.25 -2.32
N ALA A 147 -24.99 -12.96 -2.55
CA ALA A 147 -26.14 -12.25 -1.97
C ALA A 147 -27.46 -12.79 -2.48
N GLY A 148 -27.59 -13.05 -3.80
CA GLY A 148 -28.76 -13.67 -4.40
C GLY A 148 -28.96 -15.10 -3.90
N LEU A 149 -27.91 -15.93 -4.01
CA LEU A 149 -27.96 -17.33 -3.57
C LEU A 149 -28.21 -17.49 -2.07
N ALA A 150 -27.63 -16.59 -1.24
CA ALA A 150 -27.84 -16.67 0.20
C ALA A 150 -29.30 -16.43 0.61
N HIS A 151 -29.98 -15.49 -0.07
CA HIS A 151 -31.43 -15.32 0.16
C HIS A 151 -32.22 -16.52 -0.32
N GLU A 152 -31.90 -17.08 -1.47
CA GLU A 152 -32.57 -18.24 -2.02
C GLU A 152 -32.30 -19.55 -1.25
N ILE A 153 -31.11 -19.70 -0.62
CA ILE A 153 -30.77 -20.85 0.22
C ILE A 153 -31.31 -20.67 1.64
N ARG A 154 -31.30 -19.46 2.19
CA ARG A 154 -31.82 -19.19 3.54
C ARG A 154 -33.30 -19.54 3.67
N ASN A 155 -34.09 -19.28 2.62
CA ASN A 155 -35.51 -19.54 2.61
C ASN A 155 -35.84 -21.03 2.77
N PRO A 156 -35.32 -21.99 1.97
CA PRO A 156 -35.57 -23.43 2.17
C PRO A 156 -34.97 -23.92 3.48
N LEU A 157 -33.83 -23.43 3.93
CA LEU A 157 -33.23 -23.77 5.22
C LEU A 157 -34.16 -23.37 6.39
N ALA A 158 -34.76 -22.19 6.33
CA ALA A 158 -35.72 -21.74 7.33
C ALA A 158 -36.98 -22.63 7.34
N GLY A 159 -37.43 -23.05 6.15
CA GLY A 159 -38.51 -24.02 6.02
C GLY A 159 -38.19 -25.38 6.66
N ILE A 160 -37.00 -25.93 6.35
CA ILE A 160 -36.51 -27.19 6.93
C ILE A 160 -36.38 -27.06 8.45
N ALA A 161 -35.79 -25.96 8.95
CA ALA A 161 -35.66 -25.70 10.39
C ALA A 161 -37.02 -25.69 11.09
N GLY A 162 -38.02 -25.03 10.49
CA GLY A 162 -39.38 -25.00 11.00
C GLY A 162 -40.03 -26.41 11.08
N VAL A 163 -39.85 -27.21 10.03
CA VAL A 163 -40.36 -28.61 10.04
C VAL A 163 -39.68 -29.43 11.13
N VAL A 164 -38.34 -29.33 11.25
CA VAL A 164 -37.56 -30.04 12.28
C VAL A 164 -37.99 -29.61 13.69
N GLU A 165 -38.28 -28.34 13.89
CA GLU A 165 -38.78 -27.83 15.17
C GLU A 165 -40.17 -28.39 15.52
N VAL A 166 -41.09 -28.39 14.55
CA VAL A 166 -42.45 -28.98 14.74
C VAL A 166 -42.35 -30.48 15.05
N MET A 167 -41.54 -31.22 14.28
CA MET A 167 -41.30 -32.64 14.55
C MET A 167 -40.72 -32.85 15.95
N GLY A 168 -39.85 -31.98 16.43
CA GLY A 168 -39.28 -32.07 17.78
C GLY A 168 -40.33 -31.89 18.89
N ARG A 169 -41.40 -31.12 18.63
CA ARG A 169 -42.51 -30.90 19.56
C ARG A 169 -43.52 -32.06 19.53
N GLU A 170 -43.75 -32.64 18.36
CA GLU A 170 -44.78 -33.66 18.17
C GLU A 170 -44.32 -35.12 18.46
N LEU A 171 -43.01 -35.38 18.31
CA LEU A 171 -42.46 -36.72 18.54
C LEU A 171 -42.50 -37.10 20.03
N PRO A 172 -42.96 -38.36 20.37
CA PRO A 172 -42.91 -38.86 21.73
C PRO A 172 -41.50 -38.84 22.31
N GLN A 173 -41.38 -38.61 23.63
CA GLN A 173 -40.06 -38.50 24.29
C GLN A 173 -39.22 -39.80 24.15
N ALA A 174 -39.84 -40.95 23.98
CA ALA A 174 -39.18 -42.24 23.81
C ALA A 174 -38.80 -42.58 22.36
N SER A 175 -39.05 -41.67 21.39
CA SER A 175 -38.74 -41.91 19.98
C SER A 175 -37.25 -41.81 19.71
N SER A 176 -36.64 -42.84 19.12
CA SER A 176 -35.23 -42.80 18.65
C SER A 176 -34.97 -41.69 17.60
N SER A 177 -36.00 -41.28 16.86
CA SER A 177 -35.93 -40.21 15.89
C SER A 177 -35.66 -38.83 16.54
N ARG A 178 -35.97 -38.69 17.84
CA ARG A 178 -35.76 -37.42 18.57
C ARG A 178 -34.27 -37.12 18.80
N THR A 179 -33.39 -38.13 18.80
CA THR A 179 -31.94 -37.96 18.95
C THR A 179 -31.28 -37.37 17.69
N VAL A 180 -31.91 -37.54 16.52
CA VAL A 180 -31.39 -37.03 15.23
C VAL A 180 -31.76 -35.56 15.01
N LEU A 181 -32.82 -35.05 15.64
CA LEU A 181 -33.29 -33.69 15.43
C LEU A 181 -32.22 -32.58 15.79
N PRO A 182 -31.51 -32.69 16.93
CA PRO A 182 -30.44 -31.74 17.26
C PRO A 182 -29.30 -31.75 16.23
N GLU A 183 -28.99 -32.93 15.65
CA GLU A 183 -27.95 -33.03 14.60
C GLU A 183 -28.39 -32.31 13.34
N VAL A 184 -29.63 -32.48 12.90
CA VAL A 184 -30.20 -31.78 11.74
C VAL A 184 -30.26 -30.27 11.99
N GLN A 185 -30.66 -29.84 13.19
CA GLN A 185 -30.68 -28.42 13.56
C GLN A 185 -29.26 -27.83 13.54
N SER A 186 -28.27 -28.55 14.06
CA SER A 186 -26.88 -28.16 14.05
C SER A 186 -26.37 -27.99 12.62
N GLU A 187 -26.72 -28.90 11.70
CA GLU A 187 -26.31 -28.84 10.31
C GLU A 187 -26.94 -27.64 9.57
N ILE A 188 -28.19 -27.32 9.83
CA ILE A 188 -28.88 -26.15 9.31
C ILE A 188 -28.14 -24.84 9.78
N GLN A 189 -27.82 -24.77 11.07
CA GLN A 189 -27.09 -23.63 11.63
C GLN A 189 -25.70 -23.52 11.03
N HIS A 190 -25.04 -24.64 10.79
CA HIS A 190 -23.72 -24.68 10.14
C HIS A 190 -23.79 -24.13 8.71
N ILE A 191 -24.76 -24.54 7.89
CA ILE A 191 -24.95 -24.02 6.54
C ILE A 191 -25.25 -22.50 6.57
N GLN A 192 -26.06 -22.04 7.52
CA GLN A 192 -26.33 -20.60 7.69
C GLN A 192 -25.09 -19.83 8.05
N ALA A 193 -24.20 -20.37 8.89
CA ALA A 193 -22.91 -19.74 9.24
C ALA A 193 -22.00 -19.64 8.01
N ILE A 194 -21.89 -20.71 7.21
CA ILE A 194 -21.12 -20.72 5.95
C ILE A 194 -21.59 -19.60 5.00
N LEU A 195 -22.91 -19.48 4.83
CA LEU A 195 -23.50 -18.45 3.98
C LEU A 195 -23.18 -17.02 4.48
N ASN A 196 -23.29 -16.81 5.78
CA ASN A 196 -22.99 -15.52 6.39
C ASN A 196 -21.50 -15.16 6.25
N ASP A 197 -20.59 -16.13 6.45
CA ASP A 197 -19.15 -15.95 6.28
C ASP A 197 -18.81 -15.61 4.81
N LEU A 198 -19.45 -16.31 3.86
CA LEU A 198 -19.27 -16.07 2.43
C LEU A 198 -19.72 -14.65 2.05
N LEU A 199 -20.88 -14.22 2.55
CA LEU A 199 -21.38 -12.87 2.32
C LEU A 199 -20.48 -11.79 2.92
N ALA A 200 -20.02 -12.00 4.16
CA ALA A 200 -19.14 -11.06 4.85
C ALA A 200 -17.78 -10.94 4.13
N TYR A 201 -17.27 -12.06 3.59
CA TYR A 201 -16.03 -12.07 2.82
C TYR A 201 -16.19 -11.41 1.45
N ALA A 202 -17.29 -11.69 0.73
CA ALA A 202 -17.53 -11.20 -0.62
C ALA A 202 -17.95 -9.70 -0.66
N ARG A 203 -18.59 -9.22 0.40
CA ARG A 203 -19.03 -7.82 0.51
C ARG A 203 -18.70 -7.27 1.91
N PRO A 204 -17.44 -6.98 2.18
CA PRO A 204 -17.03 -6.42 3.46
C PRO A 204 -17.69 -5.07 3.69
N ARG A 205 -18.23 -4.87 4.88
CA ARG A 205 -18.74 -3.55 5.28
C ARG A 205 -17.58 -2.61 5.54
N PRO A 206 -17.64 -1.35 5.11
CA PRO A 206 -16.65 -0.37 5.53
C PRO A 206 -16.69 -0.22 7.06
N PRO A 207 -15.53 -0.10 7.74
CA PRO A 207 -15.50 0.02 9.18
C PRO A 207 -16.07 1.35 9.66
N GLU A 208 -16.87 1.31 10.70
CA GLU A 208 -17.40 2.48 11.41
C GLU A 208 -16.50 2.82 12.59
N PHE A 209 -15.53 3.71 12.36
CA PHE A 209 -14.53 4.05 13.38
C PHE A 209 -15.07 4.93 14.48
N HIS A 210 -14.98 4.44 15.74
CA HIS A 210 -15.30 5.19 16.94
C HIS A 210 -14.15 5.12 17.96
N PRO A 211 -13.93 6.18 18.78
CA PRO A 211 -13.05 6.09 19.93
C PRO A 211 -13.65 5.14 20.97
N ALA A 212 -13.19 3.88 21.00
CA ALA A 212 -13.73 2.84 21.86
C ALA A 212 -12.65 2.19 22.74
N ASP A 213 -13.08 1.58 23.82
CA ASP A 213 -12.22 0.81 24.71
C ASP A 213 -12.01 -0.60 24.13
N LEU A 214 -10.75 -0.90 23.80
CA LEU A 214 -10.39 -2.21 23.23
C LEU A 214 -10.53 -3.33 24.26
N ASN A 215 -10.29 -3.07 25.56
CA ASN A 215 -10.51 -4.07 26.59
C ASN A 215 -11.97 -4.53 26.61
N ALA A 216 -12.93 -3.59 26.59
CA ALA A 216 -14.35 -3.90 26.55
C ALA A 216 -14.74 -4.69 25.31
N THR A 217 -14.18 -4.37 24.13
CA THR A 217 -14.41 -5.07 22.88
C THR A 217 -13.92 -6.53 22.96
N VAL A 218 -12.71 -6.75 23.49
CA VAL A 218 -12.14 -8.09 23.66
C VAL A 218 -12.88 -8.88 24.72
N GLU A 219 -13.25 -8.26 25.82
CA GLU A 219 -14.04 -8.88 26.91
C GLU A 219 -15.37 -9.42 26.38
N GLN A 220 -16.06 -8.66 25.53
CA GLN A 220 -17.30 -9.09 24.88
C GLN A 220 -17.09 -10.33 23.99
N ALA A 221 -16.02 -10.35 23.22
CA ALA A 221 -15.66 -11.50 22.39
C ALA A 221 -15.35 -12.75 23.23
N VAL A 222 -14.58 -12.58 24.32
CA VAL A 222 -14.27 -13.66 25.28
C VAL A 222 -15.54 -14.16 25.95
N PHE A 223 -16.46 -13.28 26.34
CA PHE A 223 -17.75 -13.68 26.90
C PHE A 223 -18.53 -14.56 25.94
N LEU A 224 -18.63 -14.18 24.65
CA LEU A 224 -19.31 -14.98 23.65
C LEU A 224 -18.61 -16.33 23.40
N ALA A 225 -17.29 -16.36 23.35
CA ALA A 225 -16.53 -17.58 23.20
C ALA A 225 -16.74 -18.55 24.38
N ARG A 226 -16.81 -18.03 25.62
CA ARG A 226 -17.10 -18.83 26.83
C ARG A 226 -18.47 -19.50 26.77
N GLN A 227 -19.46 -18.91 26.08
CA GLN A 227 -20.78 -19.58 25.91
C GLN A 227 -20.67 -20.82 25.04
N GLN A 228 -19.75 -20.88 24.09
CA GLN A 228 -19.55 -22.03 23.21
C GLN A 228 -18.86 -23.21 23.90
N VAL A 229 -18.11 -22.96 24.98
CA VAL A 229 -17.36 -24.01 25.71
C VAL A 229 -17.99 -24.41 27.03
N ARG A 230 -19.24 -24.05 27.27
CA ARG A 230 -19.96 -24.37 28.56
C ARG A 230 -19.97 -25.86 28.92
N THR A 231 -19.89 -26.74 27.92
CA THR A 231 -19.93 -28.21 28.09
C THR A 231 -18.57 -28.88 27.86
N THR A 232 -17.54 -28.11 27.48
CA THR A 232 -16.19 -28.61 27.20
C THR A 232 -15.20 -28.10 28.26
N PRO A 233 -14.22 -28.91 28.71
CA PRO A 233 -13.26 -28.48 29.73
C PRO A 233 -12.14 -27.60 29.15
N ILE A 234 -12.53 -26.48 28.53
CA ILE A 234 -11.62 -25.48 27.99
C ILE A 234 -11.70 -24.22 28.86
N GLU A 235 -10.58 -23.84 29.42
CA GLU A 235 -10.43 -22.62 30.22
C GLU A 235 -10.03 -21.45 29.32
N ILE A 236 -10.77 -20.34 29.35
CA ILE A 236 -10.43 -19.10 28.63
C ILE A 236 -10.09 -18.04 29.67
N THR A 237 -8.82 -17.61 29.70
CA THR A 237 -8.34 -16.53 30.57
C THR A 237 -8.22 -15.22 29.80
N LEU A 238 -8.42 -14.08 30.48
CA LEU A 238 -8.25 -12.74 29.92
C LEU A 238 -7.41 -11.89 30.85
N GLU A 239 -6.34 -11.32 30.34
CA GLU A 239 -5.50 -10.33 30.99
C GLU A 239 -5.66 -8.98 30.27
N PRO A 240 -6.49 -8.07 30.77
CA PRO A 240 -6.65 -6.75 30.18
C PRO A 240 -5.43 -5.86 30.48
N ASP A 241 -5.21 -4.84 29.65
CA ASP A 241 -4.25 -3.78 29.91
C ASP A 241 -5.01 -2.47 30.17
N ASN A 242 -5.15 -2.12 31.44
CA ASN A 242 -5.88 -0.93 31.87
C ASN A 242 -5.14 0.39 31.53
N THR A 243 -3.91 0.32 31.01
CA THR A 243 -3.14 1.49 30.59
C THR A 243 -3.41 1.87 29.13
N LEU A 244 -4.08 0.99 28.35
CA LEU A 244 -4.44 1.27 26.98
C LEU A 244 -5.41 2.45 26.88
N PRO A 245 -5.11 3.44 26.02
CA PRO A 245 -6.04 4.52 25.73
C PRO A 245 -7.21 4.00 24.87
N ARG A 246 -8.28 4.77 24.77
CA ARG A 246 -9.29 4.53 23.75
C ARG A 246 -8.68 4.69 22.37
N ILE A 247 -8.88 3.71 21.49
CA ILE A 247 -8.37 3.69 20.11
C ILE A 247 -9.52 3.79 19.11
N LEU A 248 -9.23 4.33 17.92
CA LEU A 248 -10.18 4.43 16.82
C LEU A 248 -10.32 3.06 16.14
N HIS A 249 -11.43 2.36 16.42
CA HIS A 249 -11.75 1.10 15.77
C HIS A 249 -13.27 0.93 15.64
N ASP A 250 -13.69 -0.03 14.84
CA ASP A 250 -15.06 -0.52 14.80
C ASP A 250 -15.20 -1.68 15.81
N PRO A 251 -15.90 -1.49 16.95
CA PRO A 251 -15.99 -2.52 17.98
C PRO A 251 -16.62 -3.82 17.50
N VAL A 252 -17.61 -3.73 16.58
CA VAL A 252 -18.31 -4.90 16.08
C VAL A 252 -17.39 -5.75 15.20
N GLN A 253 -16.64 -5.10 14.30
CA GLN A 253 -15.70 -5.80 13.42
C GLN A 253 -14.52 -6.37 14.20
N VAL A 254 -13.94 -5.61 15.14
CA VAL A 254 -12.81 -6.09 15.96
C VAL A 254 -13.29 -7.24 16.87
N GLN A 255 -14.47 -7.14 17.47
CA GLN A 255 -15.07 -8.26 18.22
C GLN A 255 -15.20 -9.52 17.36
N GLN A 256 -15.63 -9.39 16.10
CA GLN A 256 -15.71 -10.52 15.16
C GLN A 256 -14.33 -11.14 14.89
N VAL A 257 -13.27 -10.32 14.71
CA VAL A 257 -11.89 -10.81 14.57
C VAL A 257 -11.49 -11.66 15.77
N ILE A 258 -11.64 -11.11 16.98
CA ILE A 258 -11.24 -11.80 18.21
C ILE A 258 -12.05 -13.08 18.41
N LEU A 259 -13.36 -13.05 18.16
CA LEU A 259 -14.22 -14.21 18.25
C LEU A 259 -13.80 -15.30 17.25
N ASN A 260 -13.50 -14.94 15.99
CA ASN A 260 -13.04 -15.90 14.99
C ASN A 260 -11.74 -16.59 15.42
N LEU A 261 -10.78 -15.84 16.01
CA LEU A 261 -9.53 -16.41 16.50
C LEU A 261 -9.75 -17.32 17.71
N LEU A 262 -10.62 -16.91 18.65
CA LEU A 262 -10.98 -17.73 19.81
C LEU A 262 -11.67 -19.03 19.40
N LEU A 263 -12.64 -18.99 18.48
CA LEU A 263 -13.32 -20.19 17.96
C LEU A 263 -12.35 -21.13 17.24
N ASN A 264 -11.36 -20.58 16.54
CA ASN A 264 -10.30 -21.38 15.95
C ASN A 264 -9.45 -22.09 17.00
N GLY A 265 -9.11 -21.41 18.10
CA GLY A 265 -8.42 -22.01 19.24
C GLY A 265 -9.23 -23.10 19.92
N ILE A 266 -10.51 -22.82 20.25
CA ILE A 266 -11.42 -23.80 20.82
C ILE A 266 -11.48 -25.08 19.99
N GLN A 267 -11.65 -24.94 18.69
CA GLN A 267 -11.73 -26.06 17.75
C GLN A 267 -10.39 -26.79 17.53
N ALA A 268 -9.26 -26.18 17.89
CA ALA A 268 -7.94 -26.81 17.81
C ALA A 268 -7.65 -27.71 19.03
N ILE A 269 -8.39 -27.54 20.13
CA ILE A 269 -8.28 -28.29 21.36
C ILE A 269 -9.20 -29.52 21.29
N THR A 270 -8.62 -30.71 21.48
CA THR A 270 -9.38 -31.96 21.28
C THR A 270 -10.16 -32.39 22.51
N ASN A 271 -9.59 -32.30 23.71
CA ASN A 271 -10.22 -32.81 24.95
C ASN A 271 -10.36 -31.68 25.98
N GLN A 272 -9.27 -31.31 26.63
CA GLN A 272 -9.19 -30.24 27.61
C GLN A 272 -8.03 -29.30 27.22
N GLY A 273 -8.13 -28.06 27.56
CA GLY A 273 -7.06 -27.12 27.24
C GLY A 273 -7.33 -25.71 27.72
N LYS A 274 -6.42 -24.81 27.33
CA LYS A 274 -6.44 -23.43 27.76
C LYS A 274 -6.27 -22.48 26.58
N ILE A 275 -7.01 -21.38 26.64
CA ILE A 275 -6.83 -20.24 25.74
C ILE A 275 -6.52 -19.04 26.60
N ALA A 276 -5.36 -18.42 26.39
CA ALA A 276 -4.95 -17.19 27.06
C ALA A 276 -5.12 -16.01 26.12
N VAL A 277 -5.83 -14.99 26.54
CA VAL A 277 -5.98 -13.71 25.87
C VAL A 277 -5.30 -12.66 26.69
N ALA A 278 -4.40 -11.87 26.09
CA ALA A 278 -3.72 -10.78 26.77
C ALA A 278 -3.70 -9.54 25.88
N LEU A 279 -3.96 -8.39 26.49
CA LEU A 279 -3.81 -7.09 25.84
C LEU A 279 -2.53 -6.43 26.36
N ARG A 280 -1.80 -5.74 25.46
CA ARG A 280 -0.62 -4.95 25.83
C ARG A 280 -0.47 -3.77 24.87
N GLN A 281 0.11 -2.70 25.37
CA GLN A 281 0.60 -1.63 24.51
C GLN A 281 2.03 -1.93 24.09
N GLU A 282 2.30 -1.91 22.80
CA GLU A 282 3.66 -2.07 22.22
C GLU A 282 3.94 -0.93 21.24
N GLY A 283 4.67 0.09 21.72
CA GLY A 283 4.93 1.31 20.97
C GLY A 283 3.65 2.05 20.60
N GLU A 284 3.41 2.23 19.31
CA GLU A 284 2.21 2.91 18.78
C GLU A 284 1.03 1.95 18.50
N TYR A 285 1.12 0.71 18.95
CA TYR A 285 0.11 -0.32 18.72
C TYR A 285 -0.47 -0.85 20.02
N ALA A 286 -1.78 -1.12 19.99
CA ALA A 286 -2.45 -2.01 20.92
C ALA A 286 -2.40 -3.43 20.35
N VAL A 287 -1.90 -4.39 21.11
CA VAL A 287 -1.70 -5.76 20.69
C VAL A 287 -2.61 -6.68 21.49
N VAL A 288 -3.42 -7.47 20.80
CA VAL A 288 -4.22 -8.53 21.38
C VAL A 288 -3.57 -9.87 21.05
N ARG A 289 -3.04 -10.57 22.06
CA ARG A 289 -2.47 -11.92 21.93
C ARG A 289 -3.50 -12.96 22.32
N ILE A 290 -3.68 -13.95 21.46
CA ILE A 290 -4.56 -15.08 21.69
C ILE A 290 -3.72 -16.34 21.51
N ARG A 291 -3.51 -17.10 22.56
CA ARG A 291 -2.70 -18.32 22.57
C ARG A 291 -3.55 -19.50 23.01
N ASP A 292 -3.59 -20.55 22.21
CA ASP A 292 -4.17 -21.85 22.54
C ASP A 292 -3.05 -22.89 22.77
N ASP A 293 -3.39 -23.97 23.47
CA ASP A 293 -2.55 -25.16 23.67
C ASP A 293 -3.04 -26.36 22.84
N GLY A 294 -3.73 -26.08 21.71
CA GLY A 294 -4.27 -27.08 20.82
C GLY A 294 -3.21 -27.81 19.96
N LYS A 295 -3.68 -28.51 18.92
CA LYS A 295 -2.84 -29.31 17.99
C LYS A 295 -1.82 -28.49 17.17
N GLY A 296 -1.92 -27.17 17.21
CA GLY A 296 -1.06 -26.29 16.43
C GLY A 296 -1.28 -26.37 14.92
N ILE A 297 -0.39 -25.70 14.16
CA ILE A 297 -0.47 -25.56 12.71
C ILE A 297 0.85 -26.07 12.10
N SER A 298 0.74 -26.92 11.08
CA SER A 298 1.92 -27.44 10.38
C SER A 298 2.65 -26.34 9.61
N ARG A 299 3.97 -26.46 9.47
CA ARG A 299 4.80 -25.51 8.70
C ARG A 299 4.34 -25.32 7.25
N GLU A 300 3.77 -26.37 6.65
CA GLU A 300 3.26 -26.33 5.29
C GLU A 300 1.92 -25.55 5.18
N SER A 301 1.14 -25.54 6.23
CA SER A 301 -0.16 -24.86 6.30
C SER A 301 -0.04 -23.39 6.69
N LEU A 302 0.93 -23.03 7.54
CA LEU A 302 1.13 -21.67 8.05
C LEU A 302 1.06 -20.57 6.95
N PRO A 303 1.72 -20.68 5.79
CA PRO A 303 1.64 -19.66 4.72
C PRO A 303 0.29 -19.65 3.99
N LYS A 304 -0.57 -20.63 4.25
CA LYS A 304 -1.84 -20.81 3.54
C LYS A 304 -3.07 -20.48 4.39
N ILE A 305 -2.95 -20.37 5.73
CA ILE A 305 -4.09 -20.23 6.64
C ILE A 305 -4.94 -18.97 6.39
N PHE A 306 -4.36 -17.93 5.78
CA PHE A 306 -5.07 -16.72 5.39
C PHE A 306 -5.58 -16.74 3.94
N LYS A 307 -5.38 -17.86 3.21
CA LYS A 307 -5.96 -18.01 1.86
C LYS A 307 -7.44 -18.38 2.00
N PRO A 308 -8.33 -17.74 1.23
CA PRO A 308 -9.74 -18.07 1.23
C PRO A 308 -9.98 -19.55 0.92
N PHE A 309 -10.96 -20.15 1.58
CA PHE A 309 -11.36 -21.55 1.45
C PHE A 309 -10.29 -22.58 1.86
N PHE A 310 -9.16 -22.14 2.39
CA PHE A 310 -8.16 -23.04 2.91
C PHE A 310 -8.57 -23.51 4.32
N THR A 311 -8.74 -24.81 4.47
CA THR A 311 -9.06 -25.44 5.74
C THR A 311 -8.43 -26.83 5.86
N THR A 312 -8.03 -27.21 7.05
CA THR A 312 -7.59 -28.57 7.40
C THR A 312 -8.65 -29.33 8.17
N ARG A 313 -9.86 -28.74 8.33
CA ARG A 313 -10.98 -29.29 9.09
C ARG A 313 -12.09 -29.72 8.16
N LYS A 314 -12.81 -30.81 8.52
CA LYS A 314 -13.94 -31.32 7.72
C LYS A 314 -15.12 -30.33 7.64
N GLU A 315 -15.37 -29.59 8.72
CA GLU A 315 -16.51 -28.67 8.87
C GLU A 315 -16.11 -27.18 8.82
N GLY A 316 -14.88 -26.89 8.43
CA GLY A 316 -14.38 -25.52 8.37
C GLY A 316 -14.68 -24.84 7.04
N THR A 317 -15.19 -23.61 7.05
CA THR A 317 -15.43 -22.79 5.84
C THR A 317 -14.14 -22.32 5.17
N GLY A 318 -13.05 -22.22 5.94
CA GLY A 318 -11.79 -21.59 5.48
C GLY A 318 -11.90 -20.09 5.22
N LEU A 319 -12.97 -19.43 5.69
CA LEU A 319 -13.22 -17.99 5.49
C LEU A 319 -12.96 -17.13 6.73
N GLY A 320 -13.00 -17.72 7.94
CA GLY A 320 -12.86 -16.94 9.18
C GLY A 320 -11.53 -16.20 9.31
N LEU A 321 -10.40 -16.87 9.05
CA LEU A 321 -9.06 -16.22 9.12
C LEU A 321 -8.83 -15.18 8.00
N PRO A 322 -9.17 -15.43 6.73
CA PRO A 322 -9.16 -14.41 5.68
C PRO A 322 -10.00 -13.19 6.01
N LEU A 323 -11.20 -13.38 6.55
CA LEU A 323 -12.09 -12.29 6.98
C LEU A 323 -11.46 -11.48 8.14
N ALA A 324 -10.95 -12.18 9.16
CA ALA A 324 -10.24 -11.53 10.27
C ALA A 324 -9.07 -10.69 9.78
N LYS A 325 -8.27 -11.21 8.85
CA LYS A 325 -7.16 -10.48 8.23
C LYS A 325 -7.65 -9.23 7.48
N GLY A 326 -8.68 -9.35 6.64
CA GLY A 326 -9.25 -8.22 5.90
C GLY A 326 -9.79 -7.11 6.82
N ILE A 327 -10.46 -7.48 7.92
CA ILE A 327 -10.92 -6.52 8.93
C ILE A 327 -9.73 -5.79 9.58
N VAL A 328 -8.71 -6.51 10.01
CA VAL A 328 -7.54 -5.88 10.66
C VAL A 328 -6.78 -4.99 9.68
N GLU A 329 -6.62 -5.39 8.43
CA GLU A 329 -6.01 -4.55 7.37
C GLU A 329 -6.83 -3.29 7.11
N SER A 330 -8.17 -3.36 7.12
CA SER A 330 -9.03 -2.17 6.99
C SER A 330 -8.91 -1.21 8.18
N HIS A 331 -8.46 -1.71 9.34
CA HIS A 331 -8.12 -0.94 10.53
C HIS A 331 -6.66 -0.45 10.53
N GLN A 332 -5.92 -0.61 9.41
CA GLN A 332 -4.50 -0.25 9.30
C GLN A 332 -3.61 -1.05 10.28
N GLY A 333 -4.09 -2.21 10.70
CA GLY A 333 -3.41 -3.15 11.56
C GLY A 333 -2.77 -4.30 10.81
N ARG A 334 -2.23 -5.27 11.57
CA ARG A 334 -1.71 -6.54 11.04
C ARG A 334 -2.03 -7.70 11.97
N ILE A 335 -2.08 -8.91 11.42
CA ILE A 335 -2.18 -10.15 12.19
C ILE A 335 -0.89 -10.95 11.98
N GLU A 336 -0.27 -11.36 13.08
CA GLU A 336 0.88 -12.24 13.10
C GLU A 336 0.49 -13.59 13.73
N VAL A 337 1.15 -14.67 13.31
CA VAL A 337 0.90 -16.01 13.82
C VAL A 337 2.18 -16.76 14.06
N THR A 338 2.29 -17.37 15.23
CA THR A 338 3.36 -18.29 15.57
C THR A 338 2.76 -19.59 16.04
N SER A 339 3.16 -20.71 15.46
CA SER A 339 2.62 -22.02 15.81
C SER A 339 3.63 -23.13 15.52
N GLU A 340 3.63 -24.13 16.39
CA GLU A 340 4.33 -25.40 16.21
C GLU A 340 3.33 -26.54 16.33
N PRO A 341 3.45 -27.61 15.55
CA PRO A 341 2.61 -28.81 15.71
C PRO A 341 2.67 -29.34 17.15
N GLU A 342 1.51 -29.70 17.68
CA GLU A 342 1.28 -30.24 19.04
C GLU A 342 1.65 -29.27 20.19
N ARG A 343 1.89 -27.99 19.90
CA ARG A 343 2.22 -26.96 20.89
C ARG A 343 1.29 -25.75 20.87
N GLY A 344 0.20 -25.86 20.10
CA GLY A 344 -0.79 -24.81 19.94
C GLY A 344 -0.39 -23.71 18.96
N ALA A 345 -1.17 -22.65 18.95
CA ALA A 345 -0.92 -21.49 18.13
C ALA A 345 -1.07 -20.20 18.95
N GLN A 346 -0.33 -19.17 18.54
CA GLN A 346 -0.45 -17.81 19.06
C GLN A 346 -0.72 -16.87 17.90
N PHE A 347 -1.83 -16.16 17.99
CA PHE A 347 -2.20 -15.07 17.09
C PHE A 347 -2.01 -13.74 17.80
N GLU A 348 -1.45 -12.77 17.08
CA GLU A 348 -1.29 -11.39 17.56
C GLU A 348 -1.99 -10.43 16.58
N VAL A 349 -2.95 -9.70 17.11
CA VAL A 349 -3.68 -8.65 16.38
C VAL A 349 -3.13 -7.31 16.80
N TRP A 350 -2.52 -6.59 15.86
CA TRP A 350 -1.90 -5.29 16.05
C TRP A 350 -2.80 -4.20 15.51
N LEU A 351 -3.27 -3.30 16.36
CA LEU A 351 -4.12 -2.17 15.98
C LEU A 351 -3.41 -0.86 16.34
N PRO A 352 -3.35 0.14 15.43
CA PRO A 352 -2.69 1.42 15.74
C PRO A 352 -3.47 2.20 16.79
N ILE A 353 -2.75 2.76 17.79
CA ILE A 353 -3.34 3.61 18.84
C ILE A 353 -3.74 4.96 18.26
N SER A 354 -2.88 5.56 17.43
CA SER A 354 -3.19 6.77 16.69
C SER A 354 -3.36 6.43 15.21
N ARG A 355 -4.48 6.81 14.63
CA ARG A 355 -4.66 6.67 13.19
C ARG A 355 -3.64 7.56 12.50
N ALA A 356 -2.72 7.00 11.72
CA ALA A 356 -1.88 7.79 10.84
C ALA A 356 -2.81 8.68 10.00
N LYS A 357 -2.62 10.02 10.05
CA LYS A 357 -3.36 10.94 9.17
C LYS A 357 -3.13 10.44 7.74
N SER A 358 -4.14 9.77 7.17
CA SER A 358 -4.14 9.52 5.75
C SER A 358 -3.97 10.89 5.10
N ARG A 359 -2.89 11.06 4.32
CA ARG A 359 -2.75 12.19 3.39
C ARG A 359 -3.84 12.04 2.33
N HIS A 360 -5.09 12.22 2.71
CA HIS A 360 -6.12 12.59 1.76
C HIS A 360 -5.78 14.03 1.36
N THR A 361 -5.32 14.19 0.15
CA THR A 361 -5.48 15.40 -0.66
C THR A 361 -6.81 16.04 -0.24
N GLU A 362 -6.69 17.21 0.40
CA GLU A 362 -7.83 18.12 0.55
C GLU A 362 -8.48 18.24 -0.82
N PRO A 363 -9.80 18.12 -0.92
CA PRO A 363 -10.48 18.49 -2.14
C PRO A 363 -10.16 19.97 -2.36
N VAL A 364 -9.47 20.27 -3.46
CA VAL A 364 -9.30 21.65 -3.94
C VAL A 364 -10.68 22.27 -3.95
N ASN A 365 -10.92 23.11 -2.96
CA ASN A 365 -12.13 23.88 -2.80
C ASN A 365 -12.28 24.79 -4.03
N LYS A 366 -13.01 24.32 -5.02
CA LYS A 366 -13.56 25.16 -6.08
C LYS A 366 -14.79 25.84 -5.48
N SER A 367 -14.56 26.81 -4.63
CA SER A 367 -15.56 27.83 -4.33
C SER A 367 -15.02 29.14 -4.81
N ASN A 368 -15.76 29.67 -5.70
CA ASN A 368 -16.05 31.05 -6.03
C ASN A 368 -15.69 31.48 -7.43
N GLU A 369 -16.84 31.66 -8.07
CA GLU A 369 -17.20 32.70 -9.07
C GLU A 369 -16.49 32.66 -10.42
#